data_8cd233172db347d1d827c237dd2c7e9e
#
_entry.id   8cd233172db347d1d827c237dd2c7e9e
#
_cell.length_a   1.000
_cell.length_b   1.000
_cell.length_c   1.000
_cell.angle_alpha   90.00
_cell.angle_beta   90.00
_cell.angle_gamma   90.00
#
_symmetry.space_group_name_H-M   'P 1'
#
loop_
_entity.id
_entity.type
_entity.pdbx_description
1 polymer ?
#
loop_
_entity_poly.entity_id
_entity_poly.type
_entity_poly.pdbx_seq_one_letter_code
_entity_poly.pdbx_strand_id
1 'polypeptide(L)'
;IMLTSSEDFSYARRAIEAGVVDYLVKMDLTPKSLCDALARAAEQVNKERALNDTARTPSRTEMEAGLRTMQDRFLIRLYTGLIPDEEHLRQEMKGLELQLDGCLVAACCEILPSNPGMTSEQQLKLNLSCCRMLETTLGNYLPAHATGTDVLHFNVLFTLREEPPQGVKAFLEPLVKKASQIVYNYFSARLLWA
;
A
#
# COMPACT_ATOMS: atom_id res chain seq x y z
N ILE A 1 15.06 -11.99 16.80
CA ILE A 1 15.44 -11.39 18.10
C ILE A 1 14.50 -11.95 19.16
N MET A 2 15.05 -12.33 20.31
CA MET A 2 14.27 -12.77 21.47
C MET A 2 14.39 -11.74 22.59
N LEU A 3 13.26 -11.35 23.19
CA LEU A 3 13.20 -10.40 24.30
C LEU A 3 12.66 -11.14 25.53
N THR A 4 13.39 -11.13 26.65
CA THR A 4 13.03 -11.86 27.86
C THR A 4 13.15 -11.00 29.11
N SER A 5 12.42 -11.38 30.15
CA SER A 5 12.56 -10.81 31.51
C SER A 5 13.45 -11.64 32.40
N SER A 6 13.92 -12.80 31.93
CA SER A 6 14.72 -13.73 32.71
C SER A 6 16.22 -13.67 32.32
N GLU A 7 17.10 -13.63 33.30
CA GLU A 7 18.56 -13.71 33.11
C GLU A 7 19.07 -15.15 33.11
N ASP A 8 18.20 -16.15 33.14
CA ASP A 8 18.57 -17.55 33.15
C ASP A 8 19.29 -17.94 31.87
N PHE A 9 20.55 -18.37 32.02
CA PHE A 9 21.44 -18.78 30.93
C PHE A 9 20.88 -19.96 30.10
N SER A 10 20.00 -20.76 30.69
CA SER A 10 19.33 -21.85 29.97
C SER A 10 18.45 -21.38 28.82
N TYR A 11 17.79 -20.22 28.96
CA TYR A 11 17.00 -19.63 27.89
C TYR A 11 17.86 -19.04 26.77
N ALA A 12 19.00 -18.41 27.12
CA ALA A 12 19.96 -17.92 26.14
C ALA A 12 20.51 -19.06 25.28
N ARG A 13 20.87 -20.19 25.89
CA ARG A 13 21.35 -21.40 25.19
C ARG A 13 20.27 -21.93 24.21
N ARG A 14 19.03 -22.06 24.67
CA ARG A 14 17.93 -22.53 23.83
C ARG A 14 17.60 -21.55 22.68
N ALA A 15 17.76 -20.25 22.92
CA ALA A 15 17.59 -19.23 21.88
C ALA A 15 18.66 -19.39 20.78
N ILE A 16 19.90 -19.62 21.14
CA ILE A 16 21.00 -19.89 20.19
C ILE A 16 20.73 -21.17 19.39
N GLU A 17 20.32 -22.25 20.06
CA GLU A 17 19.95 -23.51 19.40
C GLU A 17 18.78 -23.36 18.42
N ALA A 18 17.85 -22.42 18.72
CA ALA A 18 16.73 -22.07 17.86
C ALA A 18 17.09 -21.05 16.73
N GLY A 19 18.35 -20.68 16.57
CA GLY A 19 18.81 -19.77 15.52
C GLY A 19 18.40 -18.31 15.72
N VAL A 20 18.20 -17.87 16.97
CA VAL A 20 17.85 -16.47 17.27
C VAL A 20 19.06 -15.57 17.00
N VAL A 21 18.89 -14.56 16.19
CA VAL A 21 19.95 -13.60 15.80
C VAL A 21 20.48 -12.81 17.00
N ASP A 22 19.60 -12.51 17.96
CA ASP A 22 19.99 -11.77 19.16
C ASP A 22 19.06 -12.07 20.34
N TYR A 23 19.60 -11.95 21.55
CA TYR A 23 18.90 -12.20 22.81
C TYR A 23 19.05 -10.98 23.72
N LEU A 24 17.93 -10.36 24.07
CA LEU A 24 17.89 -9.14 24.87
C LEU A 24 17.14 -9.39 26.19
N VAL A 25 17.75 -8.96 27.30
CA VAL A 25 17.11 -8.96 28.62
C VAL A 25 16.43 -7.62 28.82
N LYS A 26 15.15 -7.61 29.23
CA LYS A 26 14.34 -6.39 29.38
C LYS A 26 14.91 -5.40 30.39
N MET A 27 15.56 -5.93 31.45
CA MET A 27 16.14 -5.08 32.51
C MET A 27 17.35 -4.27 32.01
N ASP A 28 18.11 -4.79 31.03
CA ASP A 28 19.30 -4.17 30.46
C ASP A 28 19.03 -3.47 29.12
N LEU A 29 17.75 -3.40 28.72
CA LEU A 29 17.37 -2.87 27.44
C LEU A 29 17.57 -1.35 27.37
N THR A 30 18.45 -0.92 26.49
CA THR A 30 18.65 0.49 26.15
C THR A 30 18.19 0.75 24.72
N PRO A 31 17.84 2.02 24.35
CA PRO A 31 17.52 2.36 22.95
C PRO A 31 18.65 1.96 21.99
N LYS A 32 19.90 2.13 22.42
CA LYS A 32 21.06 1.76 21.60
C LYS A 32 21.16 0.25 21.41
N SER A 33 21.07 -0.55 22.48
CA SER A 33 21.16 -2.02 22.37
C SER A 33 20.03 -2.60 21.51
N LEU A 34 18.84 -2.00 21.55
CA LEU A 34 17.72 -2.39 20.70
C LEU A 34 17.97 -2.05 19.22
N CYS A 35 18.46 -0.83 18.93
CA CYS A 35 18.80 -0.43 17.57
C CYS A 35 19.90 -1.31 16.98
N ASP A 36 20.94 -1.62 17.75
CA ASP A 36 22.05 -2.48 17.32
C ASP A 36 21.57 -3.93 17.04
N ALA A 37 20.67 -4.46 17.85
CA ALA A 37 20.09 -5.78 17.64
C ALA A 37 19.20 -5.82 16.39
N LEU A 38 18.38 -4.78 16.17
CA LEU A 38 17.55 -4.65 14.97
C LEU A 38 18.42 -4.53 13.71
N ALA A 39 19.51 -3.78 13.75
CA ALA A 39 20.44 -3.66 12.63
C ALA A 39 21.08 -5.02 12.26
N ARG A 40 21.54 -5.79 13.26
CA ARG A 40 22.06 -7.15 13.04
C ARG A 40 21.02 -8.09 12.44
N ALA A 41 19.80 -8.04 12.94
CA ALA A 41 18.71 -8.87 12.41
C ALA A 41 18.35 -8.49 10.96
N ALA A 42 18.31 -7.20 10.63
CA ALA A 42 18.08 -6.73 9.27
C ALA A 42 19.20 -7.18 8.32
N GLU A 43 20.47 -7.11 8.75
CA GLU A 43 21.60 -7.59 7.96
C GLU A 43 21.53 -9.10 7.71
N GLN A 44 21.16 -9.89 8.73
CA GLN A 44 21.00 -11.34 8.58
C GLN A 44 19.90 -11.70 7.59
N VAL A 45 18.73 -11.05 7.70
CA VAL A 45 17.61 -11.24 6.77
C VAL A 45 18.01 -10.86 5.34
N ASN A 46 18.75 -9.77 5.16
CA ASN A 46 19.23 -9.36 3.85
C ASN A 46 20.26 -10.33 3.25
N LYS A 47 21.15 -10.90 4.07
CA LYS A 47 22.09 -11.96 3.63
C LYS A 47 21.35 -13.23 3.22
N GLU A 48 20.37 -13.67 3.99
CA GLU A 48 19.54 -14.82 3.65
C GLU A 48 18.72 -14.60 2.37
N ARG A 49 18.20 -13.39 2.19
CA ARG A 49 17.52 -12.99 0.94
C ARG A 49 18.46 -13.05 -0.26
N ALA A 50 19.64 -12.46 -0.16
CA ALA A 50 20.63 -12.47 -1.24
C ALA A 50 21.09 -13.88 -1.64
N LEU A 51 21.21 -14.80 -0.68
CA LEU A 51 21.56 -16.21 -0.93
C LEU A 51 20.40 -16.99 -1.59
N ASN A 52 19.16 -16.62 -1.29
CA ASN A 52 17.97 -17.27 -1.84
C ASN A 52 17.55 -16.71 -3.21
N ASP A 53 18.01 -15.53 -3.62
CA ASP A 53 17.60 -14.88 -4.88
C ASP A 53 18.11 -15.61 -6.14
N THR A 54 19.05 -16.53 -6.01
CA THR A 54 19.54 -17.33 -7.15
C THR A 54 18.64 -18.51 -7.54
N ALA A 55 17.59 -18.82 -6.76
CA ALA A 55 16.68 -19.95 -7.02
C ALA A 55 15.22 -19.68 -6.62
N ARG A 56 14.75 -18.41 -6.59
CA ARG A 56 13.50 -18.05 -5.93
C ARG A 56 12.32 -17.93 -6.89
N THR A 57 11.28 -18.72 -6.63
CA THR A 57 9.91 -18.36 -6.98
C THR A 57 9.56 -17.07 -6.21
N PRO A 58 9.08 -16.01 -6.88
CA PRO A 58 8.75 -14.74 -6.20
C PRO A 58 7.76 -15.00 -5.05
N SER A 59 7.99 -14.35 -3.92
CA SER A 59 7.09 -14.46 -2.77
C SER A 59 5.73 -13.90 -3.12
N ARG A 60 4.69 -14.34 -2.42
CA ARG A 60 3.32 -13.83 -2.61
C ARG A 60 3.28 -12.29 -2.57
N THR A 61 4.00 -11.69 -1.64
CA THR A 61 4.10 -10.22 -1.50
C THR A 61 4.78 -9.55 -2.70
N GLU A 62 5.80 -10.18 -3.29
CA GLU A 62 6.47 -9.67 -4.50
C GLU A 62 5.59 -9.82 -5.74
N MET A 63 4.83 -10.91 -5.82
CA MET A 63 3.84 -11.10 -6.89
C MET A 63 2.72 -10.07 -6.79
N GLU A 64 2.17 -9.83 -5.58
CA GLU A 64 1.15 -8.81 -5.33
C GLU A 64 1.67 -7.40 -5.67
N ALA A 65 2.91 -7.08 -5.30
CA ALA A 65 3.54 -5.79 -5.65
C ALA A 65 3.78 -5.65 -7.16
N GLY A 66 4.18 -6.73 -7.84
CA GLY A 66 4.33 -6.77 -9.30
C GLY A 66 3.01 -6.58 -10.02
N LEU A 67 1.96 -7.29 -9.59
CA LEU A 67 0.61 -7.15 -10.12
C LEU A 67 0.09 -5.71 -9.95
N ARG A 68 0.30 -5.13 -8.76
CA ARG A 68 -0.06 -3.74 -8.48
C ARG A 68 0.61 -2.76 -9.43
N THR A 69 1.90 -2.92 -9.68
CA THR A 69 2.65 -2.07 -10.63
C THR A 69 2.08 -2.19 -12.05
N MET A 70 1.67 -3.37 -12.47
CA MET A 70 1.03 -3.58 -13.78
C MET A 70 -0.36 -2.94 -13.82
N GLN A 71 -1.16 -3.05 -12.77
CA GLN A 71 -2.46 -2.39 -12.63
C GLN A 71 -2.32 -0.86 -12.73
N ASP A 72 -1.39 -0.27 -11.99
CA ASP A 72 -1.15 1.18 -12.01
C ASP A 72 -0.74 1.67 -13.40
N ARG A 73 0.16 0.96 -14.09
CA ARG A 73 0.55 1.30 -15.48
C ARG A 73 -0.62 1.23 -16.45
N PHE A 74 -1.44 0.19 -16.33
CA PHE A 74 -2.63 0.03 -17.16
C PHE A 74 -3.62 1.18 -16.91
N LEU A 75 -3.92 1.51 -15.65
CA LEU A 75 -4.85 2.58 -15.30
C LEU A 75 -4.34 3.95 -15.75
N ILE A 76 -3.06 4.25 -15.63
CA ILE A 76 -2.47 5.48 -16.16
C ILE A 76 -2.67 5.56 -17.69
N ARG A 77 -2.46 4.48 -18.43
CA ARG A 77 -2.67 4.43 -19.89
C ARG A 77 -4.14 4.58 -20.24
N LEU A 78 -5.04 4.00 -19.45
CA LEU A 78 -6.47 4.16 -19.60
C LEU A 78 -6.89 5.64 -19.44
N TYR A 79 -6.46 6.30 -18.37
CA TYR A 79 -6.77 7.70 -18.10
C TYR A 79 -6.18 8.66 -19.13
N THR A 80 -5.03 8.34 -19.70
CA THR A 80 -4.37 9.19 -20.71
C THR A 80 -4.80 8.90 -22.14
N GLY A 81 -5.75 7.97 -22.35
CA GLY A 81 -6.24 7.61 -23.68
C GLY A 81 -5.18 6.91 -24.56
N LEU A 82 -4.17 6.28 -23.95
CA LEU A 82 -3.11 5.57 -24.67
C LEU A 82 -3.48 4.13 -25.03
N ILE A 83 -4.71 3.71 -24.76
CA ILE A 83 -5.25 2.42 -25.17
C ILE A 83 -6.09 2.69 -26.44
N PRO A 84 -5.69 2.18 -27.62
CA PRO A 84 -6.23 2.64 -28.89
C PRO A 84 -7.66 2.15 -29.17
N ASP A 85 -8.04 1.00 -28.65
CA ASP A 85 -9.34 0.39 -28.92
C ASP A 85 -9.75 -0.63 -27.83
N GLU A 86 -10.97 -1.12 -27.94
CA GLU A 86 -11.56 -2.06 -26.96
C GLU A 86 -10.90 -3.43 -26.97
N GLU A 87 -10.34 -3.88 -28.10
CA GLU A 87 -9.66 -5.16 -28.18
C GLU A 87 -8.34 -5.15 -27.41
N HIS A 88 -7.55 -4.08 -27.58
CA HIS A 88 -6.34 -3.85 -26.78
C HIS A 88 -6.66 -3.70 -25.30
N LEU A 89 -7.74 -2.99 -24.97
CA LEU A 89 -8.23 -2.86 -23.59
C LEU A 89 -8.49 -4.24 -22.97
N ARG A 90 -9.26 -5.09 -23.66
CA ARG A 90 -9.57 -6.44 -23.18
C ARG A 90 -8.34 -7.34 -23.07
N GLN A 91 -7.39 -7.21 -23.98
CA GLN A 91 -6.15 -7.98 -23.94
C GLN A 91 -5.26 -7.59 -22.76
N GLU A 92 -5.09 -6.29 -22.53
CA GLU A 92 -4.28 -5.78 -21.41
C GLU A 92 -4.92 -6.06 -20.04
N MET A 93 -6.24 -6.08 -19.95
CA MET A 93 -6.94 -6.44 -18.71
C MET A 93 -6.75 -7.91 -18.28
N LYS A 94 -6.43 -8.79 -19.23
CA LYS A 94 -6.22 -10.21 -18.92
C LYS A 94 -5.05 -10.38 -17.95
N GLY A 95 -5.32 -10.99 -16.80
CA GLY A 95 -4.30 -11.23 -15.76
C GLY A 95 -4.05 -10.08 -14.80
N LEU A 96 -4.73 -8.93 -14.97
CA LEU A 96 -4.61 -7.81 -14.03
C LEU A 96 -5.54 -7.90 -12.81
N GLU A 97 -6.47 -8.85 -12.78
CA GLU A 97 -7.44 -9.04 -11.69
C GLU A 97 -8.24 -7.76 -11.36
N LEU A 98 -8.41 -6.87 -12.36
CA LEU A 98 -9.21 -5.66 -12.21
C LEU A 98 -10.68 -5.96 -12.51
N GLN A 99 -11.57 -5.55 -11.61
CA GLN A 99 -13.01 -5.63 -11.83
C GLN A 99 -13.48 -4.37 -12.55
N LEU A 100 -13.55 -4.43 -13.87
CA LEU A 100 -13.96 -3.31 -14.72
C LEU A 100 -15.26 -3.59 -15.48
N ASP A 101 -16.03 -4.58 -15.05
CA ASP A 101 -17.30 -4.96 -15.66
C ASP A 101 -18.43 -4.08 -15.11
N GLY A 102 -18.90 -3.13 -15.90
CA GLY A 102 -20.01 -2.24 -15.51
C GLY A 102 -19.81 -0.78 -15.91
N CYS A 103 -20.44 0.12 -15.18
CA CYS A 103 -20.27 1.56 -15.33
C CYS A 103 -18.99 2.00 -14.61
N LEU A 104 -18.01 2.48 -15.38
CA LEU A 104 -16.74 2.97 -14.86
C LEU A 104 -16.84 4.47 -14.58
N VAL A 105 -16.41 4.87 -13.38
CA VAL A 105 -16.39 6.27 -12.96
C VAL A 105 -15.01 6.62 -12.47
N ALA A 106 -14.37 7.59 -13.11
CA ALA A 106 -13.09 8.12 -12.65
C ALA A 106 -13.31 9.41 -11.85
N ALA A 107 -12.70 9.50 -10.67
CA ALA A 107 -12.65 10.72 -9.89
C ALA A 107 -11.19 11.12 -9.67
N CYS A 108 -10.88 12.40 -9.89
CA CYS A 108 -9.57 12.98 -9.60
C CYS A 108 -9.53 13.47 -8.15
N CYS A 109 -8.40 13.33 -7.51
CA CYS A 109 -8.22 13.80 -6.15
C CYS A 109 -6.87 14.47 -5.95
N GLU A 110 -6.89 15.62 -5.27
CA GLU A 110 -5.71 16.33 -4.79
C GLU A 110 -5.58 16.17 -3.28
N ILE A 111 -4.37 15.88 -2.82
CA ILE A 111 -4.04 15.79 -1.40
C ILE A 111 -3.53 17.16 -0.92
N LEU A 112 -4.19 17.72 0.09
CA LEU A 112 -3.76 18.91 0.80
C LEU A 112 -3.17 18.52 2.15
N PRO A 113 -1.83 18.36 2.25
CA PRO A 113 -1.20 18.02 3.52
C PRO A 113 -1.28 19.20 4.49
N SER A 114 -1.46 18.94 5.78
CA SER A 114 -1.47 19.99 6.81
C SER A 114 -0.08 20.62 7.04
N ASN A 115 0.99 19.91 6.67
CA ASN A 115 2.36 20.43 6.73
C ASN A 115 2.85 20.85 5.34
N PRO A 116 2.94 22.15 5.03
CA PRO A 116 3.40 22.63 3.73
C PRO A 116 4.90 22.43 3.48
N GLY A 117 5.69 22.09 4.51
CA GLY A 117 7.14 21.87 4.44
C GLY A 117 7.54 20.43 4.13
N MET A 118 6.61 19.58 3.67
CA MET A 118 6.94 18.18 3.32
C MET A 118 7.85 18.12 2.09
N THR A 119 8.87 17.25 2.17
CA THR A 119 9.70 16.92 1.00
C THR A 119 8.90 16.10 -0.03
N SER A 120 9.33 16.09 -1.29
CA SER A 120 8.69 15.29 -2.35
C SER A 120 8.61 13.80 -1.98
N GLU A 121 9.63 13.26 -1.31
CA GLU A 121 9.62 11.88 -0.83
C GLU A 121 8.52 11.63 0.22
N GLN A 122 8.35 12.57 1.15
CA GLN A 122 7.29 12.50 2.16
C GLN A 122 5.90 12.63 1.53
N GLN A 123 5.75 13.52 0.56
CA GLN A 123 4.51 13.68 -0.21
C GLN A 123 4.16 12.40 -0.97
N LEU A 124 5.13 11.77 -1.63
CA LEU A 124 4.94 10.49 -2.32
C LEU A 124 4.52 9.36 -1.37
N LYS A 125 5.18 9.27 -0.20
CA LYS A 125 4.78 8.29 0.84
C LYS A 125 3.37 8.53 1.35
N LEU A 126 2.99 9.80 1.53
CA LEU A 126 1.64 10.18 1.91
C LEU A 126 0.63 9.78 0.83
N ASN A 127 0.91 10.08 -0.44
CA ASN A 127 0.06 9.71 -1.59
C ASN A 127 -0.19 8.19 -1.62
N LEU A 128 0.86 7.39 -1.59
CA LEU A 128 0.75 5.92 -1.59
C LEU A 128 -0.05 5.39 -0.40
N SER A 129 0.10 6.02 0.77
CA SER A 129 -0.65 5.64 1.98
C SER A 129 -2.13 6.02 1.86
N CYS A 130 -2.44 7.20 1.30
CA CYS A 130 -3.81 7.63 1.01
C CYS A 130 -4.48 6.70 0.00
N CYS A 131 -3.82 6.38 -1.12
CA CYS A 131 -4.34 5.45 -2.12
C CYS A 131 -4.72 4.09 -1.51
N ARG A 132 -3.81 3.47 -0.75
CA ARG A 132 -4.07 2.17 -0.09
C ARG A 132 -5.23 2.24 0.91
N MET A 133 -5.29 3.30 1.71
CA MET A 133 -6.35 3.49 2.70
C MET A 133 -7.70 3.69 2.03
N LEU A 134 -7.74 4.46 0.94
CA LEU A 134 -8.97 4.68 0.16
C LEU A 134 -9.45 3.38 -0.47
N GLU A 135 -8.59 2.62 -1.12
CA GLU A 135 -8.96 1.31 -1.70
C GLU A 135 -9.51 0.36 -0.66
N THR A 136 -8.85 0.24 0.50
CA THR A 136 -9.32 -0.61 1.60
C THR A 136 -10.67 -0.13 2.13
N THR A 137 -10.85 1.19 2.30
CA THR A 137 -12.08 1.76 2.85
C THR A 137 -13.24 1.67 1.88
N LEU A 138 -13.01 2.05 0.61
CA LEU A 138 -14.03 2.06 -0.44
C LEU A 138 -14.34 0.65 -0.94
N GLY A 139 -13.34 -0.24 -0.98
CA GLY A 139 -13.48 -1.65 -1.38
C GLY A 139 -14.49 -2.44 -0.55
N ASN A 140 -14.82 -1.98 0.67
CA ASN A 140 -15.89 -2.57 1.46
C ASN A 140 -17.29 -2.28 0.90
N TYR A 141 -17.43 -1.34 -0.03
CA TYR A 141 -18.72 -0.90 -0.59
C TYR A 141 -18.84 -1.19 -2.08
N LEU A 142 -17.77 -0.96 -2.83
CA LEU A 142 -17.69 -1.17 -4.28
C LEU A 142 -16.23 -1.31 -4.72
N PRO A 143 -15.95 -1.99 -5.85
CA PRO A 143 -14.60 -2.05 -6.39
C PRO A 143 -14.09 -0.63 -6.68
N ALA A 144 -12.92 -0.32 -6.12
CA ALA A 144 -12.27 0.97 -6.27
C ALA A 144 -10.75 0.78 -6.35
N HIS A 145 -10.14 1.40 -7.36
CA HIS A 145 -8.69 1.37 -7.58
C HIS A 145 -8.13 2.78 -7.57
N ALA A 146 -7.23 3.09 -6.62
CA ALA A 146 -6.60 4.38 -6.50
C ALA A 146 -5.19 4.35 -7.09
N THR A 147 -4.89 5.21 -8.06
CA THR A 147 -3.62 5.26 -8.77
C THR A 147 -3.02 6.65 -8.67
N GLY A 148 -1.81 6.75 -8.10
CA GLY A 148 -1.07 8.01 -8.03
C GLY A 148 -0.68 8.50 -9.42
N THR A 149 -0.95 9.77 -9.70
CA THR A 149 -0.56 10.44 -10.95
C THR A 149 0.66 11.32 -10.77
N ASP A 150 0.81 11.91 -9.59
CA ASP A 150 2.02 12.60 -9.14
C ASP A 150 2.13 12.55 -7.60
N VAL A 151 2.97 13.39 -7.00
CA VAL A 151 3.25 13.35 -5.56
C VAL A 151 2.05 13.74 -4.67
N LEU A 152 1.11 14.53 -5.18
CA LEU A 152 -0.07 15.02 -4.45
C LEU A 152 -1.40 14.70 -5.14
N HIS A 153 -1.37 14.14 -6.36
CA HIS A 153 -2.57 13.81 -7.10
C HIS A 153 -2.69 12.31 -7.32
N PHE A 154 -3.91 11.83 -7.31
CA PHE A 154 -4.25 10.46 -7.66
C PHE A 154 -5.66 10.40 -8.27
N ASN A 155 -5.91 9.36 -9.04
CA ASN A 155 -7.23 9.06 -9.58
C ASN A 155 -7.78 7.83 -8.89
N VAL A 156 -9.10 7.80 -8.68
CA VAL A 156 -9.81 6.61 -8.22
C VAL A 156 -10.79 6.17 -9.30
N LEU A 157 -10.62 4.94 -9.76
CA LEU A 157 -11.56 4.29 -10.66
C LEU A 157 -12.55 3.48 -9.84
N PHE A 158 -13.81 3.84 -9.93
CA PHE A 158 -14.93 3.11 -9.34
C PHE A 158 -15.60 2.24 -10.39
N THR A 159 -15.95 1.01 -10.01
CA THR A 159 -16.76 0.13 -10.85
C THR A 159 -18.14 -0.07 -10.22
N LEU A 160 -19.15 0.42 -10.91
CA LEU A 160 -20.55 0.29 -10.51
C LEU A 160 -21.20 -0.79 -11.38
N ARG A 161 -22.05 -1.63 -10.79
CA ARG A 161 -22.77 -2.66 -11.57
C ARG A 161 -23.68 -2.05 -12.61
N GLU A 162 -24.38 -0.98 -12.22
CA GLU A 162 -25.31 -0.21 -13.06
C GLU A 162 -25.23 1.27 -12.66
N GLU A 163 -25.68 2.15 -13.54
CA GLU A 163 -25.77 3.56 -13.21
C GLU A 163 -26.83 3.78 -12.13
N PRO A 164 -26.47 4.41 -10.99
CA PRO A 164 -27.41 4.62 -9.90
C PRO A 164 -28.57 5.54 -10.28
N PRO A 165 -29.82 5.22 -9.91
CA PRO A 165 -30.99 6.03 -10.28
C PRO A 165 -30.95 7.48 -9.74
N GLN A 166 -30.23 7.72 -8.63
CA GLN A 166 -29.98 9.06 -8.09
C GLN A 166 -28.81 9.80 -8.75
N GLY A 167 -28.18 9.20 -9.75
CA GLY A 167 -26.98 9.68 -10.41
C GLY A 167 -25.70 9.32 -9.65
N VAL A 168 -24.63 9.17 -10.42
CA VAL A 168 -23.30 8.71 -9.94
C VAL A 168 -22.76 9.59 -8.82
N LYS A 169 -22.82 10.91 -8.98
CA LYS A 169 -22.30 11.86 -7.99
C LYS A 169 -23.02 11.73 -6.64
N ALA A 170 -24.33 11.70 -6.64
CA ALA A 170 -25.13 11.58 -5.40
C ALA A 170 -24.89 10.24 -4.70
N PHE A 171 -24.59 9.18 -5.45
CA PHE A 171 -24.26 7.87 -4.93
C PHE A 171 -22.87 7.82 -4.28
N LEU A 172 -21.86 8.37 -4.96
CA LEU A 172 -20.46 8.31 -4.50
C LEU A 172 -20.14 9.32 -3.39
N GLU A 173 -20.81 10.48 -3.37
CA GLU A 173 -20.50 11.57 -2.45
C GLU A 173 -20.43 11.14 -0.96
N PRO A 174 -21.39 10.39 -0.39
CA PRO A 174 -21.32 9.96 1.02
C PRO A 174 -20.17 8.99 1.27
N LEU A 175 -19.83 8.12 0.32
CA LEU A 175 -18.72 7.17 0.43
C LEU A 175 -17.38 7.91 0.41
N VAL A 176 -17.22 8.82 -0.52
CA VAL A 176 -16.03 9.67 -0.67
C VAL A 176 -15.83 10.56 0.56
N LYS A 177 -16.89 11.18 1.09
CA LYS A 177 -16.84 11.98 2.33
C LYS A 177 -16.37 11.14 3.53
N LYS A 178 -16.92 9.94 3.69
CA LYS A 178 -16.53 9.02 4.76
C LYS A 178 -15.05 8.60 4.64
N ALA A 179 -14.62 8.22 3.44
CA ALA A 179 -13.23 7.84 3.19
C ALA A 179 -12.27 9.03 3.41
N SER A 180 -12.64 10.23 2.97
CA SER A 180 -11.87 11.46 3.20
C SER A 180 -11.72 11.79 4.69
N GLN A 181 -12.76 11.57 5.48
CA GLN A 181 -12.70 11.77 6.94
C GLN A 181 -11.72 10.79 7.60
N ILE A 182 -11.68 9.55 7.14
CA ILE A 182 -10.73 8.54 7.63
C ILE A 182 -9.30 8.97 7.29
N VAL A 183 -9.03 9.37 6.04
CA VAL A 183 -7.72 9.88 5.62
C VAL A 183 -7.29 11.08 6.46
N TYR A 184 -8.21 12.04 6.69
CA TYR A 184 -7.92 13.20 7.54
C TYR A 184 -7.54 12.80 8.97
N ASN A 185 -8.26 11.87 9.56
CA ASN A 185 -8.02 11.43 10.95
C ASN A 185 -6.66 10.73 11.11
N TYR A 186 -6.19 9.99 10.09
CA TYR A 186 -4.94 9.23 10.15
C TYR A 186 -3.71 10.04 9.69
N PHE A 187 -3.88 10.87 8.67
CA PHE A 187 -2.74 11.55 8.02
C PHE A 187 -2.78 13.06 8.17
N SER A 188 -3.83 13.62 8.79
CA SER A 188 -4.06 15.07 8.85
C SER A 188 -3.99 15.73 7.46
N ALA A 189 -4.43 15.03 6.42
CA ALA A 189 -4.46 15.49 5.05
C ALA A 189 -5.92 15.61 4.57
N ARG A 190 -6.24 16.71 3.90
CA ARG A 190 -7.55 16.89 3.26
C ARG A 190 -7.49 16.39 1.83
N LEU A 191 -8.62 15.89 1.36
CA LEU A 191 -8.80 15.43 -0.01
C LEU A 191 -9.79 16.35 -0.73
N LEU A 192 -9.37 16.89 -1.87
CA LEU A 192 -10.23 17.61 -2.81
C LEU A 192 -10.56 16.70 -3.99
N TRP A 193 -11.84 16.55 -4.26
CA TRP A 193 -12.36 15.65 -5.31
C TRP A 193 -12.99 16.43 -6.45
N ALA A 194 -12.68 15.99 -7.67
CA ALA A 194 -13.28 16.47 -8.92
C ALA A 194 -13.88 15.31 -9.74
#